data_d605e3e542569ee86315794ee74b37af
#
_entry.id   d605e3e542569ee86315794ee74b37af
#
_cell.length_a   1.000
_cell.length_b   1.000
_cell.length_c   1.000
_cell.angle_alpha   90.00
_cell.angle_beta   90.00
_cell.angle_gamma   90.00
#
_symmetry.space_group_name_H-M   'P 1'
#
loop_
_entity.id
_entity.type
_entity.pdbx_description
1 polymer ?
#
loop_
_entity_poly.entity_id
_entity_poly.type
_entity_poly.pdbx_seq_one_letter_code
_entity_poly.pdbx_strand_id
1 'polypeptide(L)'
;MLLSTRGRPDMLLEVFESLRATTVRKDKVALWLYVDDDDHVTRGAIDGGKFPELGFPVHWHIGPRTPDWGQTYQVLWTALGRTAEVYMIANDDVRFETKGWDEVLRAEVAKYPDGILLACPYDPVAPAIATFPIIGWGWLNTMGRVYAGYFHYWYDDKWVDQIGRMVGRYINIPILLSPIRGKGRTQRMRCLPFWTRFFQLTLPERQETAIKLINAMYPKDEKARAAALARMKEVADSFKKEEESFSDVYSTFQEERHTAMSPEERDRFSPLYFKQEAHAVSRLLGIAQQHFDKKEYADALKYLEATQLADIRARPAQELMVKCLRALDRQAEAERVAKDAILAWPRLSVMRRCFRFLGMVANEAKGLLVGLTSKGKRDPNKKLG
;
A
#
# COMPACT_ATOMS: atom_id res chain seq x y z
N MET A 1 -10.06 -15.35 4.76
CA MET A 1 -10.32 -13.93 4.52
C MET A 1 -9.39 -13.11 5.40
N LEU A 2 -8.88 -11.99 4.90
CA LEU A 2 -8.08 -11.02 5.62
C LEU A 2 -8.89 -9.73 5.74
N LEU A 3 -9.05 -9.19 6.93
CA LEU A 3 -9.87 -8.01 7.20
C LEU A 3 -9.17 -7.08 8.19
N SER A 4 -9.18 -5.78 7.93
CA SER A 4 -8.72 -4.77 8.88
C SER A 4 -9.90 -3.99 9.43
N THR A 5 -9.84 -3.62 10.72
CA THR A 5 -10.88 -2.82 11.36
C THR A 5 -10.28 -1.82 12.34
N ARG A 6 -10.93 -0.67 12.51
CA ARG A 6 -10.57 0.35 13.49
C ARG A 6 -11.75 1.21 13.91
N GLY A 7 -12.11 1.14 15.20
CA GLY A 7 -13.08 2.04 15.83
C GLY A 7 -14.50 1.94 15.29
N ARG A 8 -14.86 0.81 14.67
CA ARG A 8 -16.17 0.58 14.03
C ARG A 8 -16.80 -0.77 14.40
N PRO A 9 -16.89 -1.14 15.68
CA PRO A 9 -17.37 -2.47 16.08
C PRO A 9 -18.81 -2.77 15.66
N ASP A 10 -19.66 -1.76 15.47
CA ASP A 10 -21.05 -1.98 15.00
C ASP A 10 -21.07 -2.39 13.52
N MET A 11 -20.26 -1.74 12.66
CA MET A 11 -20.15 -2.12 11.26
C MET A 11 -19.53 -3.52 11.12
N LEU A 12 -18.49 -3.79 11.90
CA LEU A 12 -17.88 -5.12 11.94
C LEU A 12 -18.87 -6.20 12.37
N LEU A 13 -19.78 -5.90 13.31
CA LEU A 13 -20.85 -6.81 13.71
C LEU A 13 -21.75 -7.15 12.52
N GLU A 14 -22.15 -6.17 11.70
CA GLU A 14 -22.94 -6.43 10.49
C GLU A 14 -22.20 -7.31 9.48
N VAL A 15 -20.86 -7.16 9.35
CA VAL A 15 -20.03 -8.08 8.55
C VAL A 15 -20.13 -9.51 9.09
N PHE A 16 -19.97 -9.68 10.41
CA PHE A 16 -20.06 -10.99 11.06
C PHE A 16 -21.43 -11.64 10.84
N GLU A 17 -22.49 -10.88 11.01
CA GLU A 17 -23.87 -11.39 10.80
C GLU A 17 -24.10 -11.83 9.36
N SER A 18 -23.63 -11.03 8.39
CA SER A 18 -23.74 -11.38 6.98
C SER A 18 -22.94 -12.64 6.62
N LEU A 19 -21.71 -12.77 7.12
CA LEU A 19 -20.88 -13.96 6.94
C LEU A 19 -21.52 -15.20 7.57
N ARG A 20 -22.07 -15.08 8.78
CA ARG A 20 -22.77 -16.18 9.46
C ARG A 20 -23.97 -16.69 8.65
N ALA A 21 -24.71 -15.77 8.03
CA ALA A 21 -25.92 -16.07 7.27
C ALA A 21 -25.63 -16.65 5.88
N THR A 22 -24.52 -16.28 5.25
CA THR A 22 -24.27 -16.57 3.83
C THR A 22 -23.20 -17.64 3.58
N THR A 23 -22.33 -17.93 4.55
CA THR A 23 -21.29 -18.97 4.41
C THR A 23 -21.88 -20.37 4.60
N VAL A 24 -21.68 -21.25 3.63
CA VAL A 24 -22.18 -22.64 3.62
C VAL A 24 -21.12 -23.61 4.09
N ARG A 25 -19.91 -23.58 3.49
CA ARG A 25 -18.81 -24.52 3.84
C ARG A 25 -17.92 -23.93 4.90
N LYS A 26 -18.46 -23.90 6.12
CA LYS A 26 -17.79 -23.34 7.30
C LYS A 26 -16.45 -24.04 7.64
N ASP A 27 -16.32 -25.31 7.28
CA ASP A 27 -15.08 -26.10 7.43
C ASP A 27 -13.93 -25.64 6.51
N LYS A 28 -14.22 -24.75 5.57
CA LYS A 28 -13.29 -24.30 4.51
C LYS A 28 -13.00 -22.78 4.53
N VAL A 29 -13.53 -22.07 5.48
CA VAL A 29 -13.36 -20.62 5.61
C VAL A 29 -12.68 -20.32 6.95
N ALA A 30 -11.79 -19.32 6.95
CA ALA A 30 -11.26 -18.73 8.16
C ALA A 30 -11.22 -17.20 8.00
N LEU A 31 -11.46 -16.48 9.08
CA LEU A 31 -11.39 -15.02 9.13
C LEU A 31 -10.21 -14.60 10.00
N TRP A 32 -9.32 -13.79 9.42
CA TRP A 32 -8.19 -13.19 10.11
C TRP A 32 -8.39 -11.68 10.13
N LEU A 33 -8.43 -11.11 11.33
CA LEU A 33 -8.67 -9.69 11.55
C LEU A 33 -7.44 -9.02 12.13
N TYR A 34 -7.12 -7.83 11.60
CA TYR A 34 -6.14 -6.93 12.17
C TYR A 34 -6.85 -5.83 12.94
N VAL A 35 -6.44 -5.64 14.19
CA VAL A 35 -6.92 -4.58 15.07
C VAL A 35 -5.70 -3.80 15.57
N ASP A 36 -5.72 -2.49 15.42
CA ASP A 36 -4.65 -1.66 15.94
C ASP A 36 -4.57 -1.76 17.48
N ASP A 37 -3.38 -1.81 18.05
CA ASP A 37 -3.15 -1.96 19.47
C ASP A 37 -3.65 -0.77 20.31
N ASP A 38 -3.79 0.41 19.68
CA ASP A 38 -4.36 1.63 20.24
C ASP A 38 -5.88 1.78 19.99
N ASP A 39 -6.53 0.78 19.39
CA ASP A 39 -7.99 0.77 19.17
C ASP A 39 -8.75 0.18 20.36
N HIS A 40 -8.87 0.98 21.42
CA HIS A 40 -9.57 0.56 22.63
C HIS A 40 -11.06 0.26 22.42
N VAL A 41 -11.70 0.87 21.40
CA VAL A 41 -13.13 0.69 21.11
C VAL A 41 -13.40 -0.69 20.57
N THR A 42 -12.68 -1.10 19.53
CA THR A 42 -12.84 -2.45 18.94
C THR A 42 -12.36 -3.52 19.91
N ARG A 43 -11.23 -3.31 20.61
CA ARG A 43 -10.73 -4.24 21.61
C ARG A 43 -11.73 -4.46 22.74
N GLY A 44 -12.33 -3.39 23.28
CA GLY A 44 -13.38 -3.50 24.30
C GLY A 44 -14.62 -4.27 23.82
N ALA A 45 -14.97 -4.14 22.53
CA ALA A 45 -16.06 -4.91 21.94
C ALA A 45 -15.72 -6.43 21.81
N ILE A 46 -14.45 -6.75 21.47
CA ILE A 46 -13.96 -8.14 21.45
C ILE A 46 -14.00 -8.75 22.84
N ASP A 47 -13.40 -8.07 23.82
CA ASP A 47 -13.32 -8.54 25.22
C ASP A 47 -14.72 -8.67 25.85
N GLY A 48 -15.65 -7.80 25.45
CA GLY A 48 -17.07 -7.84 25.87
C GLY A 48 -17.93 -8.88 25.14
N GLY A 49 -17.36 -9.71 24.25
CA GLY A 49 -18.10 -10.76 23.55
C GLY A 49 -19.16 -10.26 22.58
N LYS A 50 -18.95 -9.07 21.98
CA LYS A 50 -19.93 -8.46 21.05
C LYS A 50 -20.15 -9.25 19.78
N PHE A 51 -19.15 -10.00 19.30
CA PHE A 51 -19.17 -10.65 18.00
C PHE A 51 -19.71 -12.07 18.10
N PRO A 52 -20.70 -12.47 17.28
CA PRO A 52 -21.26 -13.81 17.30
C PRO A 52 -20.27 -14.83 16.75
N GLU A 53 -20.39 -16.08 17.19
CA GLU A 53 -19.69 -17.20 16.57
C GLU A 53 -20.15 -17.40 15.13
N LEU A 54 -19.18 -17.52 14.21
CA LEU A 54 -19.43 -17.72 12.79
C LEU A 54 -19.58 -19.20 12.41
N GLY A 55 -19.16 -20.11 13.29
CA GLY A 55 -19.07 -21.53 13.00
C GLY A 55 -17.85 -21.93 12.17
N PHE A 56 -16.90 -20.99 11.97
CA PHE A 56 -15.57 -21.21 11.41
C PHE A 56 -14.53 -20.38 12.19
N PRO A 57 -13.23 -20.70 12.08
CA PRO A 57 -12.19 -20.02 12.85
C PRO A 57 -12.14 -18.51 12.61
N VAL A 58 -12.07 -17.75 13.70
CA VAL A 58 -11.85 -16.30 13.72
C VAL A 58 -10.59 -16.03 14.53
N HIS A 59 -9.63 -15.36 13.90
CA HIS A 59 -8.33 -15.05 14.51
C HIS A 59 -8.16 -13.53 14.59
N TRP A 60 -7.92 -13.04 15.80
CA TRP A 60 -7.66 -11.62 16.07
C TRP A 60 -6.16 -11.40 16.19
N HIS A 61 -5.62 -10.58 15.29
CA HIS A 61 -4.23 -10.11 15.37
C HIS A 61 -4.23 -8.68 15.86
N ILE A 62 -3.68 -8.46 17.06
CA ILE A 62 -3.53 -7.11 17.62
C ILE A 62 -2.10 -6.66 17.39
N GLY A 63 -1.90 -5.54 16.73
CA GLY A 63 -0.58 -5.04 16.37
C GLY A 63 -0.51 -3.53 16.25
N PRO A 64 0.69 -2.97 16.06
CA PRO A 64 0.88 -1.53 15.96
C PRO A 64 0.18 -1.00 14.72
N ARG A 65 -0.32 0.24 14.83
CA ARG A 65 -0.93 0.90 13.69
C ARG A 65 0.02 1.00 12.51
N THR A 66 -0.40 0.46 11.36
CA THR A 66 0.39 0.50 10.13
C THR A 66 0.19 1.81 9.36
N PRO A 67 1.18 2.25 8.56
CA PRO A 67 1.06 3.47 7.73
C PRO A 67 0.12 3.29 6.54
N ASP A 68 -0.18 2.07 6.15
CA ASP A 68 -1.09 1.74 5.04
C ASP A 68 -1.81 0.41 5.26
N TRP A 69 -2.91 0.21 4.55
CA TRP A 69 -3.67 -1.03 4.60
C TRP A 69 -2.91 -2.22 4.01
N GLY A 70 -2.11 -1.98 2.98
CA GLY A 70 -1.31 -3.02 2.36
C GLY A 70 -0.39 -3.71 3.36
N GLN A 71 0.23 -2.94 4.25
CA GLN A 71 1.06 -3.50 5.33
C GLN A 71 0.24 -4.30 6.34
N THR A 72 -0.96 -3.85 6.68
CA THR A 72 -1.88 -4.61 7.55
C THR A 72 -2.15 -6.00 6.98
N TYR A 73 -2.55 -6.09 5.72
CA TYR A 73 -2.80 -7.37 5.06
C TYR A 73 -1.53 -8.20 4.87
N GLN A 74 -0.39 -7.55 4.65
CA GLN A 74 0.92 -8.23 4.59
C GLN A 74 1.26 -8.91 5.91
N VAL A 75 1.02 -8.24 7.05
CA VAL A 75 1.24 -8.83 8.39
C VAL A 75 0.34 -10.04 8.58
N LEU A 76 -0.96 -9.93 8.29
CA LEU A 76 -1.90 -11.05 8.39
C LEU A 76 -1.49 -12.23 7.49
N TRP A 77 -1.17 -11.97 6.23
CA TRP A 77 -0.75 -13.01 5.30
C TRP A 77 0.55 -13.69 5.74
N THR A 78 1.51 -12.94 6.26
CA THR A 78 2.79 -13.48 6.76
C THR A 78 2.58 -14.33 8.01
N ALA A 79 1.71 -13.89 8.94
CA ALA A 79 1.39 -14.63 10.15
C ALA A 79 0.64 -15.95 9.86
N LEU A 80 -0.24 -15.91 8.86
CA LEU A 80 -1.04 -17.05 8.42
C LEU A 80 -0.21 -18.09 7.66
N GLY A 81 0.82 -17.65 6.92
CA GLY A 81 1.57 -18.50 6.00
C GLY A 81 0.70 -19.02 4.84
N ARG A 82 1.22 -20.03 4.13
CA ARG A 82 0.48 -20.65 3.02
C ARG A 82 -0.49 -21.73 3.55
N THR A 83 -1.61 -21.31 4.08
CA THR A 83 -2.63 -22.22 4.64
C THR A 83 -3.93 -22.25 3.83
N ALA A 84 -4.08 -21.37 2.83
CA ALA A 84 -5.27 -21.28 2.00
C ALA A 84 -4.93 -21.24 0.50
N GLU A 85 -5.87 -21.68 -0.34
CA GLU A 85 -5.78 -21.60 -1.79
C GLU A 85 -6.00 -20.19 -2.31
N VAL A 86 -6.83 -19.40 -1.60
CA VAL A 86 -7.13 -18.01 -1.94
C VAL A 86 -7.24 -17.16 -0.68
N TYR A 87 -6.96 -15.88 -0.85
CA TYR A 87 -6.99 -14.85 0.19
C TYR A 87 -7.88 -13.71 -0.27
N MET A 88 -9.05 -13.58 0.33
CA MET A 88 -9.94 -12.47 0.09
C MET A 88 -9.55 -11.30 0.99
N ILE A 89 -9.33 -10.15 0.39
CA ILE A 89 -9.09 -8.90 1.09
C ILE A 89 -10.46 -8.21 1.26
N ALA A 90 -10.86 -8.01 2.50
CA ALA A 90 -12.14 -7.41 2.84
C ALA A 90 -11.98 -6.26 3.83
N ASN A 91 -12.98 -5.39 3.88
CA ASN A 91 -13.06 -4.27 4.81
C ASN A 91 -14.19 -4.52 5.84
N ASP A 92 -14.16 -3.77 6.92
CA ASP A 92 -15.16 -3.83 7.99
C ASP A 92 -16.48 -3.07 7.67
N ASP A 93 -16.66 -2.64 6.42
CA ASP A 93 -17.82 -1.92 5.91
C ASP A 93 -18.47 -2.60 4.70
N VAL A 94 -18.32 -3.92 4.58
CA VAL A 94 -18.89 -4.72 3.49
C VAL A 94 -19.83 -5.79 4.01
N ARG A 95 -21.00 -5.95 3.36
CA ARG A 95 -21.98 -7.00 3.64
C ARG A 95 -21.94 -8.05 2.55
N PHE A 96 -21.91 -9.32 2.95
CA PHE A 96 -22.03 -10.46 2.04
C PHE A 96 -23.50 -10.74 1.78
N GLU A 97 -23.94 -10.58 0.52
CA GLU A 97 -25.34 -10.77 0.13
C GLU A 97 -25.59 -12.14 -0.51
N THR A 98 -24.58 -12.70 -1.17
CA THR A 98 -24.74 -13.99 -1.88
C THR A 98 -24.61 -15.16 -0.91
N LYS A 99 -25.69 -15.90 -0.70
CA LYS A 99 -25.66 -17.17 0.04
C LYS A 99 -24.83 -18.22 -0.73
N GLY A 100 -23.91 -18.89 -0.04
CA GLY A 100 -23.00 -19.85 -0.66
C GLY A 100 -21.89 -19.21 -1.48
N TRP A 101 -21.55 -17.94 -1.18
CA TRP A 101 -20.44 -17.23 -1.83
C TRP A 101 -19.14 -18.02 -1.84
N ASP A 102 -18.87 -18.77 -0.79
CA ASP A 102 -17.70 -19.60 -0.59
C ASP A 102 -17.68 -20.83 -1.52
N GLU A 103 -18.81 -21.38 -1.90
CA GLU A 103 -18.91 -22.45 -2.89
C GLU A 103 -18.74 -21.92 -4.31
N VAL A 104 -19.36 -20.77 -4.63
CA VAL A 104 -19.18 -20.08 -5.91
C VAL A 104 -17.70 -19.76 -6.13
N LEU A 105 -17.04 -19.17 -5.13
CA LEU A 105 -15.61 -18.87 -5.19
C LEU A 105 -14.77 -20.11 -5.45
N ARG A 106 -15.04 -21.21 -4.74
CA ARG A 106 -14.30 -22.48 -4.89
C ARG A 106 -14.41 -23.07 -6.28
N ALA A 107 -15.61 -23.05 -6.85
CA ALA A 107 -15.87 -23.54 -8.19
C ALA A 107 -15.06 -22.74 -9.23
N GLU A 108 -14.94 -21.44 -9.06
CA GLU A 108 -14.14 -20.60 -9.95
C GLU A 108 -12.63 -20.83 -9.76
N VAL A 109 -12.15 -20.87 -8.52
CA VAL A 109 -10.72 -21.06 -8.22
C VAL A 109 -10.21 -22.41 -8.73
N ALA A 110 -11.02 -23.47 -8.67
CA ALA A 110 -10.65 -24.81 -9.15
C ALA A 110 -10.25 -24.84 -10.63
N LYS A 111 -10.66 -23.85 -11.42
CA LYS A 111 -10.27 -23.71 -12.84
C LYS A 111 -8.81 -23.25 -13.03
N TYR A 112 -8.15 -22.82 -11.97
CA TYR A 112 -6.81 -22.23 -11.98
C TYR A 112 -5.86 -22.97 -11.01
N PRO A 113 -5.40 -24.18 -11.37
CA PRO A 113 -4.61 -25.03 -10.47
C PRO A 113 -3.23 -24.46 -10.14
N ASP A 114 -2.72 -23.50 -10.94
CA ASP A 114 -1.50 -22.74 -10.64
C ASP A 114 -1.67 -21.72 -9.50
N GLY A 115 -2.92 -21.45 -9.10
CA GLY A 115 -3.26 -20.48 -8.06
C GLY A 115 -2.91 -19.03 -8.44
N ILE A 116 -2.67 -18.74 -9.73
CA ILE A 116 -2.41 -17.36 -10.20
C ILE A 116 -3.72 -16.82 -10.77
N LEU A 117 -4.47 -16.12 -9.94
CA LEU A 117 -5.73 -15.47 -10.29
C LEU A 117 -6.02 -14.28 -9.40
N LEU A 118 -6.83 -13.37 -9.93
CA LEU A 118 -7.48 -12.28 -9.22
C LEU A 118 -8.99 -12.41 -9.47
N ALA A 119 -9.73 -12.90 -8.50
CA ALA A 119 -11.18 -12.98 -8.58
C ALA A 119 -11.80 -11.73 -7.91
N CYS A 120 -12.81 -11.16 -8.56
CA CYS A 120 -13.43 -9.91 -8.17
C CYS A 120 -14.93 -10.12 -7.96
N PRO A 121 -15.41 -10.05 -6.70
CA PRO A 121 -16.81 -9.97 -6.39
C PRO A 121 -17.44 -8.71 -6.99
N TYR A 122 -18.73 -8.77 -7.25
CA TYR A 122 -19.47 -7.61 -7.74
C TYR A 122 -19.73 -6.62 -6.60
N ASP A 123 -19.18 -5.42 -6.74
CA ASP A 123 -19.44 -4.24 -5.91
C ASP A 123 -20.30 -3.27 -6.72
N PRO A 124 -21.57 -3.00 -6.34
CA PRO A 124 -22.44 -2.09 -7.09
C PRO A 124 -21.96 -0.64 -7.09
N VAL A 125 -21.10 -0.25 -6.15
CA VAL A 125 -20.55 1.12 -6.06
C VAL A 125 -19.35 1.31 -6.98
N ALA A 126 -18.53 0.25 -7.17
CA ALA A 126 -17.35 0.28 -8.01
C ALA A 126 -17.24 -0.98 -8.90
N PRO A 127 -18.20 -1.22 -9.81
CA PRO A 127 -18.31 -2.48 -10.54
C PRO A 127 -17.17 -2.79 -11.50
N ALA A 128 -16.34 -1.79 -11.81
CA ALA A 128 -15.24 -1.91 -12.76
C ALA A 128 -13.87 -2.13 -12.11
N ILE A 129 -13.79 -2.17 -10.77
CA ILE A 129 -12.53 -2.23 -10.01
C ILE A 129 -12.57 -3.41 -9.04
N ALA A 130 -11.41 -4.02 -8.79
CA ALA A 130 -11.27 -5.07 -7.80
C ALA A 130 -11.27 -4.53 -6.36
N THR A 131 -12.38 -3.91 -5.91
CA THR A 131 -12.50 -3.28 -4.58
C THR A 131 -12.22 -4.27 -3.45
N PHE A 132 -12.66 -5.51 -3.60
CA PHE A 132 -12.46 -6.61 -2.65
C PHE A 132 -11.74 -7.78 -3.35
N PRO A 133 -10.44 -7.64 -3.65
CA PRO A 133 -9.72 -8.62 -4.45
C PRO A 133 -9.60 -9.94 -3.71
N ILE A 134 -9.82 -11.03 -4.44
CA ILE A 134 -9.55 -12.38 -3.98
C ILE A 134 -8.35 -12.88 -4.78
N ILE A 135 -7.23 -13.06 -4.08
CA ILE A 135 -5.92 -13.33 -4.68
C ILE A 135 -5.55 -14.80 -4.43
N GLY A 136 -5.17 -15.50 -5.48
CA GLY A 136 -4.75 -16.88 -5.37
C GLY A 136 -3.36 -17.05 -4.74
N TRP A 137 -3.11 -18.20 -4.14
CA TRP A 137 -1.85 -18.52 -3.46
C TRP A 137 -0.63 -18.46 -4.40
N GLY A 138 -0.79 -18.89 -5.66
CA GLY A 138 0.29 -18.85 -6.63
C GLY A 138 0.74 -17.45 -6.97
N TRP A 139 -0.23 -16.50 -7.03
CA TRP A 139 0.08 -15.08 -7.17
C TRP A 139 0.87 -14.57 -5.97
N LEU A 140 0.37 -14.76 -4.75
CA LEU A 140 1.03 -14.25 -3.54
C LEU A 140 2.42 -14.86 -3.34
N ASN A 141 2.59 -16.15 -3.61
CA ASN A 141 3.90 -16.80 -3.55
C ASN A 141 4.89 -16.24 -4.57
N THR A 142 4.43 -15.96 -5.80
CA THR A 142 5.27 -15.38 -6.85
C THR A 142 5.70 -13.97 -6.50
N MET A 143 4.79 -13.19 -5.89
CA MET A 143 5.04 -11.79 -5.56
C MET A 143 5.68 -11.58 -4.20
N GLY A 144 5.48 -12.49 -3.24
CA GLY A 144 5.94 -12.35 -1.86
C GLY A 144 5.24 -11.24 -1.07
N ARG A 145 4.18 -10.67 -1.63
CA ARG A 145 3.43 -9.56 -1.02
C ARG A 145 1.99 -9.50 -1.51
N VAL A 146 1.12 -8.91 -0.66
CA VAL A 146 -0.31 -8.71 -0.98
C VAL A 146 -0.48 -7.49 -1.90
N TYR A 147 0.04 -6.35 -1.49
CA TYR A 147 -0.04 -5.07 -2.20
C TYR A 147 1.34 -4.45 -2.47
N ALA A 148 1.37 -3.36 -3.24
CA ALA A 148 2.62 -2.68 -3.59
C ALA A 148 3.35 -2.06 -2.38
N GLY A 149 2.60 -1.67 -1.34
CA GLY A 149 3.15 -1.07 -0.12
C GLY A 149 3.53 0.41 -0.28
N TYR A 150 2.97 1.09 -1.28
CA TYR A 150 3.19 2.52 -1.51
C TYR A 150 2.03 3.37 -1.01
N PHE A 151 0.79 2.91 -1.25
CA PHE A 151 -0.40 3.73 -1.11
C PHE A 151 -0.92 3.73 0.32
N HIS A 152 -1.33 4.89 0.81
CA HIS A 152 -1.86 5.00 2.15
C HIS A 152 -3.32 4.52 2.22
N TYR A 153 -4.18 4.92 1.26
CA TYR A 153 -5.61 4.56 1.23
C TYR A 153 -6.21 4.39 -0.17
N TRP A 154 -5.45 4.60 -1.25
CA TRP A 154 -5.96 4.54 -2.61
C TRP A 154 -5.00 3.81 -3.52
N TYR A 155 -5.53 3.33 -4.63
CA TYR A 155 -4.80 2.70 -5.71
C TYR A 155 -4.27 1.29 -5.46
N ASP A 156 -4.31 0.74 -4.25
CA ASP A 156 -3.90 -0.65 -4.03
C ASP A 156 -4.81 -1.64 -4.77
N ASP A 157 -6.13 -1.40 -4.73
CA ASP A 157 -7.15 -2.12 -5.49
C ASP A 157 -6.95 -1.97 -7.00
N LYS A 158 -6.77 -0.73 -7.48
CA LYS A 158 -6.50 -0.46 -8.90
C LYS A 158 -5.16 -1.03 -9.36
N TRP A 159 -4.17 -1.11 -8.46
CA TRP A 159 -2.86 -1.70 -8.74
C TRP A 159 -2.98 -3.19 -9.06
N VAL A 160 -3.64 -3.96 -8.20
CA VAL A 160 -3.83 -5.41 -8.42
C VAL A 160 -4.80 -5.69 -9.56
N ASP A 161 -5.84 -4.85 -9.73
CA ASP A 161 -6.79 -4.91 -10.84
C ASP A 161 -6.08 -4.85 -12.18
N GLN A 162 -5.23 -3.85 -12.40
CA GLN A 162 -4.48 -3.69 -13.64
C GLN A 162 -3.52 -4.86 -13.87
N ILE A 163 -2.84 -5.35 -12.84
CA ILE A 163 -1.98 -6.52 -12.97
C ILE A 163 -2.80 -7.74 -13.37
N GLY A 164 -3.95 -7.98 -12.74
CA GLY A 164 -4.84 -9.10 -13.06
C GLY A 164 -5.31 -9.08 -14.52
N ARG A 165 -5.65 -7.90 -15.04
CA ARG A 165 -6.03 -7.71 -16.45
C ARG A 165 -4.84 -7.92 -17.40
N MET A 166 -3.66 -7.37 -17.08
CA MET A 166 -2.43 -7.60 -17.87
C MET A 166 -2.04 -9.07 -17.93
N VAL A 167 -2.16 -9.79 -16.83
CA VAL A 167 -1.88 -11.25 -16.76
C VAL A 167 -2.97 -12.07 -17.47
N GLY A 168 -4.16 -11.51 -17.68
CA GLY A 168 -5.32 -12.21 -18.22
C GLY A 168 -5.93 -13.20 -17.23
N ARG A 169 -5.81 -12.90 -15.93
CA ARG A 169 -6.32 -13.70 -14.82
C ARG A 169 -7.23 -12.89 -13.90
N TYR A 170 -7.83 -11.83 -14.44
CA TYR A 170 -8.91 -11.08 -13.80
C TYR A 170 -10.24 -11.76 -14.07
N ILE A 171 -10.96 -12.14 -13.02
CA ILE A 171 -12.16 -12.96 -13.11
C ILE A 171 -13.28 -12.28 -12.31
N ASN A 172 -14.33 -11.86 -12.99
CA ASN A 172 -15.55 -11.45 -12.32
C ASN A 172 -16.30 -12.68 -11.82
N ILE A 173 -16.65 -12.69 -10.55
CA ILE A 173 -17.41 -13.78 -9.94
C ILE A 173 -18.79 -13.27 -9.48
N PRO A 174 -19.85 -14.09 -9.58
CA PRO A 174 -21.22 -13.69 -9.25
C PRO A 174 -21.46 -13.72 -7.73
N ILE A 175 -20.62 -13.02 -6.99
CA ILE A 175 -20.75 -12.81 -5.55
C ILE A 175 -21.05 -11.34 -5.34
N LEU A 176 -22.23 -11.03 -4.80
CA LEU A 176 -22.63 -9.67 -4.49
C LEU A 176 -22.12 -9.29 -3.11
N LEU A 177 -21.35 -8.21 -3.06
CA LEU A 177 -20.95 -7.51 -1.85
C LEU A 177 -21.54 -6.11 -1.87
N SER A 178 -22.21 -5.70 -0.80
CA SER A 178 -22.75 -4.35 -0.69
C SER A 178 -22.06 -3.56 0.41
N PRO A 179 -21.84 -2.24 0.22
CA PRO A 179 -21.25 -1.41 1.26
C PRO A 179 -22.24 -1.22 2.42
N ILE A 180 -21.73 -1.33 3.64
CA ILE A 180 -22.45 -0.90 4.84
C ILE A 180 -22.36 0.63 4.88
N ARG A 181 -23.48 1.32 4.84
CA ARG A 181 -23.53 2.79 4.77
C ARG A 181 -22.84 3.42 5.97
N GLY A 182 -21.81 4.17 5.73
CA GLY A 182 -21.07 4.96 6.71
C GLY A 182 -20.25 6.07 6.06
N LYS A 183 -19.96 7.15 6.78
CA LYS A 183 -19.06 8.20 6.26
C LYS A 183 -17.62 7.70 6.34
N GLY A 184 -17.00 7.44 5.19
CA GLY A 184 -15.57 7.10 5.10
C GLY A 184 -14.71 8.22 5.69
N ARG A 185 -13.98 7.92 6.77
CA ARG A 185 -13.10 8.87 7.46
C ARG A 185 -11.84 9.20 6.66
N THR A 186 -11.46 8.31 5.74
CA THR A 186 -10.20 8.38 4.99
C THR A 186 -10.22 9.32 3.79
N GLN A 187 -11.40 9.79 3.36
CA GLN A 187 -11.54 10.66 2.18
C GLN A 187 -10.81 12.00 2.31
N ARG A 188 -10.55 12.46 3.52
CA ARG A 188 -9.96 13.77 3.81
C ARG A 188 -8.42 13.80 3.80
N MET A 189 -7.75 12.65 3.68
CA MET A 189 -6.30 12.50 3.87
C MET A 189 -5.54 12.18 2.58
N ARG A 190 -6.02 12.66 1.43
CA ARG A 190 -5.49 12.20 0.14
C ARG A 190 -4.96 13.35 -0.69
N CYS A 191 -3.65 13.41 -0.90
CA CYS A 191 -3.09 14.19 -1.98
C CYS A 191 -3.31 13.46 -3.32
N LEU A 192 -4.54 13.51 -3.86
CA LEU A 192 -4.88 12.78 -5.09
C LEU A 192 -4.01 13.17 -6.29
N PRO A 193 -3.64 14.44 -6.56
CA PRO A 193 -2.74 14.75 -7.67
C PRO A 193 -1.41 14.00 -7.56
N PHE A 194 -0.80 13.98 -6.37
CA PHE A 194 0.44 13.25 -6.16
C PHE A 194 0.25 11.73 -6.37
N TRP A 195 -0.74 11.13 -5.71
CA TRP A 195 -0.96 9.70 -5.80
C TRP A 195 -1.41 9.23 -7.16
N THR A 196 -2.23 10.02 -7.87
CA THR A 196 -2.57 9.75 -9.28
C THR A 196 -1.34 9.76 -10.15
N ARG A 197 -0.51 10.80 -10.02
CA ARG A 197 0.71 10.89 -10.82
C ARG A 197 1.72 9.81 -10.48
N PHE A 198 1.87 9.49 -9.19
CA PHE A 198 2.68 8.36 -8.74
C PHE A 198 2.19 7.04 -9.35
N PHE A 199 0.89 6.77 -9.29
CA PHE A 199 0.30 5.58 -9.89
C PHE A 199 0.58 5.50 -11.41
N GLN A 200 0.39 6.58 -12.15
CA GLN A 200 0.71 6.64 -13.59
C GLN A 200 2.17 6.30 -13.87
N LEU A 201 3.09 6.97 -13.19
CA LEU A 201 4.53 6.83 -13.40
C LEU A 201 5.07 5.44 -12.98
N THR A 202 4.35 4.70 -12.16
CA THR A 202 4.72 3.35 -11.73
C THR A 202 4.08 2.23 -12.55
N LEU A 203 3.47 2.53 -13.70
CA LEU A 203 3.00 1.51 -14.66
C LEU A 203 4.11 0.49 -15.04
N PRO A 204 5.38 0.86 -15.26
CA PRO A 204 6.45 -0.12 -15.49
C PRO A 204 6.58 -1.17 -14.38
N GLU A 205 6.39 -0.81 -13.11
CA GLU A 205 6.45 -1.77 -11.99
C GLU A 205 5.28 -2.76 -12.01
N ARG A 206 4.08 -2.32 -12.43
CA ARG A 206 2.94 -3.20 -12.64
C ARG A 206 3.20 -4.17 -13.80
N GLN A 207 3.83 -3.69 -14.88
CA GLN A 207 4.26 -4.53 -16.01
C GLN A 207 5.29 -5.55 -15.59
N GLU A 208 6.33 -5.18 -14.84
CA GLU A 208 7.32 -6.12 -14.29
C GLU A 208 6.66 -7.20 -13.42
N THR A 209 5.68 -6.80 -12.62
CA THR A 209 4.89 -7.71 -11.80
C THR A 209 4.09 -8.69 -12.68
N ALA A 210 3.42 -8.20 -13.70
CA ALA A 210 2.69 -9.04 -14.66
C ALA A 210 3.61 -10.02 -15.38
N ILE A 211 4.82 -9.59 -15.80
CA ILE A 211 5.83 -10.44 -16.42
C ILE A 211 6.23 -11.59 -15.49
N LYS A 212 6.49 -11.31 -14.19
CA LYS A 212 6.83 -12.35 -13.21
C LYS A 212 5.73 -13.39 -13.08
N LEU A 213 4.47 -12.95 -13.01
CA LEU A 213 3.32 -13.84 -12.92
C LEU A 213 3.13 -14.68 -14.20
N ILE A 214 3.25 -14.07 -15.40
CA ILE A 214 3.18 -14.78 -16.68
C ILE A 214 4.29 -15.82 -16.78
N ASN A 215 5.52 -15.52 -16.37
CA ASN A 215 6.61 -16.47 -16.35
C ASN A 215 6.34 -17.65 -15.40
N ALA A 216 5.70 -17.40 -14.26
CA ALA A 216 5.31 -18.44 -13.32
C ALA A 216 4.16 -19.31 -13.85
N MET A 217 3.23 -18.75 -14.64
CA MET A 217 2.13 -19.49 -15.29
C MET A 217 2.64 -20.43 -16.39
N TYR A 218 3.66 -20.01 -17.14
CA TYR A 218 4.16 -20.73 -18.32
C TYR A 218 5.65 -21.01 -18.23
N PRO A 219 6.13 -21.77 -17.22
CA PRO A 219 7.56 -21.96 -16.99
C PRO A 219 8.26 -22.76 -18.10
N LYS A 220 7.52 -23.63 -18.82
CA LYS A 220 8.03 -24.50 -19.88
C LYS A 220 7.38 -24.27 -21.23
N ASP A 221 6.27 -23.56 -21.31
CA ASP A 221 5.55 -23.28 -22.56
C ASP A 221 5.94 -21.88 -23.08
N GLU A 222 7.01 -21.85 -23.87
CA GLU A 222 7.54 -20.61 -24.48
C GLU A 222 6.53 -19.92 -25.41
N LYS A 223 5.74 -20.71 -26.15
CA LYS A 223 4.75 -20.17 -27.10
C LYS A 223 3.60 -19.49 -26.35
N ALA A 224 3.04 -20.15 -25.35
CA ALA A 224 1.97 -19.57 -24.52
C ALA A 224 2.48 -18.35 -23.75
N ARG A 225 3.70 -18.41 -23.21
CA ARG A 225 4.35 -17.29 -22.52
C ARG A 225 4.53 -16.08 -23.45
N ALA A 226 5.06 -16.27 -24.65
CA ALA A 226 5.25 -15.19 -25.62
C ALA A 226 3.92 -14.54 -26.02
N ALA A 227 2.86 -15.33 -26.26
CA ALA A 227 1.53 -14.82 -26.55
C ALA A 227 0.93 -14.02 -25.37
N ALA A 228 1.11 -14.51 -24.14
CA ALA A 228 0.65 -13.80 -22.94
C ALA A 228 1.40 -12.48 -22.73
N LEU A 229 2.71 -12.44 -22.96
CA LEU A 229 3.51 -11.21 -22.87
C LEU A 229 3.11 -10.16 -23.95
N ALA A 230 2.81 -10.61 -25.18
CA ALA A 230 2.32 -9.71 -26.23
C ALA A 230 0.98 -9.07 -25.84
N ARG A 231 0.02 -9.89 -25.39
CA ARG A 231 -1.27 -9.39 -24.89
C ARG A 231 -1.12 -8.46 -23.68
N MET A 232 -0.25 -8.79 -22.75
CA MET A 232 0.05 -7.95 -21.58
C MET A 232 0.48 -6.54 -22.01
N LYS A 233 1.32 -6.44 -23.05
CA LYS A 233 1.78 -5.15 -23.57
C LYS A 233 0.62 -4.33 -24.14
N GLU A 234 -0.26 -4.95 -24.93
CA GLU A 234 -1.45 -4.27 -25.49
C GLU A 234 -2.36 -3.73 -24.39
N VAL A 235 -2.59 -4.52 -23.34
CA VAL A 235 -3.40 -4.10 -22.18
C VAL A 235 -2.72 -2.96 -21.43
N ALA A 236 -1.40 -3.01 -21.22
CA ALA A 236 -0.66 -1.95 -20.57
C ALA A 236 -0.68 -0.63 -21.38
N ASP A 237 -0.59 -0.72 -22.69
CA ASP A 237 -0.71 0.46 -23.59
C ASP A 237 -2.12 1.09 -23.51
N SER A 238 -3.17 0.28 -23.32
CA SER A 238 -4.53 0.81 -23.10
C SER A 238 -4.65 1.55 -21.76
N PHE A 239 -4.04 1.01 -20.69
CA PHE A 239 -4.02 1.68 -19.40
C PHE A 239 -3.27 3.02 -19.43
N LYS A 240 -2.16 3.08 -20.15
CA LYS A 240 -1.43 4.32 -20.32
C LYS A 240 -2.30 5.42 -20.92
N LYS A 241 -3.07 5.11 -21.96
CA LYS A 241 -4.00 6.05 -22.60
C LYS A 241 -5.13 6.47 -21.67
N GLU A 242 -5.70 5.53 -20.92
CA GLU A 242 -6.74 5.80 -19.93
C GLU A 242 -6.22 6.71 -18.82
N GLU A 243 -5.04 6.42 -18.26
CA GLU A 243 -4.44 7.19 -17.17
C GLU A 243 -4.09 8.62 -17.58
N GLU A 244 -3.68 8.85 -18.82
CA GLU A 244 -3.43 10.18 -19.35
C GLU A 244 -4.70 11.06 -19.36
N SER A 245 -5.87 10.47 -19.53
CA SER A 245 -7.17 11.19 -19.51
C SER A 245 -7.68 11.47 -18.08
N PHE A 246 -7.21 10.74 -17.07
CA PHE A 246 -7.65 10.90 -15.67
C PHE A 246 -7.01 12.08 -14.94
N SER A 247 -5.88 12.61 -15.42
CA SER A 247 -5.11 13.63 -14.71
C SER A 247 -5.90 14.90 -14.40
N ASP A 248 -6.84 15.29 -15.26
CA ASP A 248 -7.58 16.55 -15.13
C ASP A 248 -8.79 16.46 -14.20
N VAL A 249 -9.42 15.28 -14.11
CA VAL A 249 -10.63 15.07 -13.29
C VAL A 249 -10.29 15.06 -11.79
N TYR A 250 -9.15 14.50 -11.42
CA TYR A 250 -8.74 14.41 -10.02
C TYR A 250 -8.11 15.68 -9.46
N SER A 251 -7.51 16.53 -10.29
CA SER A 251 -6.98 17.84 -9.86
C SER A 251 -8.07 18.78 -9.34
N THR A 252 -9.22 18.80 -10.00
CA THR A 252 -10.39 19.64 -9.61
C THR A 252 -11.08 19.15 -8.33
N PHE A 253 -11.01 17.85 -8.03
CA PHE A 253 -11.71 17.25 -6.89
C PHE A 253 -11.03 17.50 -5.53
N GLN A 254 -9.84 18.06 -5.52
CA GLN A 254 -8.98 18.15 -4.33
C GLN A 254 -8.95 19.48 -3.63
N GLU A 255 -9.10 20.59 -4.35
CA GLU A 255 -9.10 21.90 -3.71
C GLU A 255 -10.20 22.02 -2.66
N GLU A 256 -11.34 21.37 -2.85
CA GLU A 256 -12.45 21.36 -1.91
C GLU A 256 -12.23 20.46 -0.66
N ARG A 257 -11.36 19.46 -0.72
CA ARG A 257 -11.22 18.44 0.34
C ARG A 257 -10.02 18.63 1.27
N HIS A 258 -8.92 19.22 0.81
CA HIS A 258 -7.78 19.57 1.66
C HIS A 258 -8.08 20.63 2.72
N THR A 259 -9.06 21.47 2.46
CA THR A 259 -9.51 22.53 3.39
C THR A 259 -10.38 22.03 4.55
N ALA A 260 -10.75 20.74 4.56
CA ALA A 260 -11.78 20.22 5.46
C ALA A 260 -11.24 19.41 6.67
N MET A 261 -9.91 19.23 6.83
CA MET A 261 -9.36 18.60 8.03
C MET A 261 -9.16 19.63 9.16
N SER A 262 -9.63 19.30 10.37
CA SER A 262 -9.26 20.08 11.54
C SER A 262 -7.75 19.93 11.82
N PRO A 263 -7.11 20.92 12.49
CA PRO A 263 -5.72 20.81 12.90
C PRO A 263 -5.43 19.52 13.70
N GLU A 264 -6.35 19.14 14.58
CA GLU A 264 -6.21 17.95 15.42
C GLU A 264 -6.32 16.66 14.61
N GLU A 265 -7.20 16.60 13.61
CA GLU A 265 -7.25 15.47 12.67
C GLU A 265 -5.95 15.34 11.87
N ARG A 266 -5.40 16.47 11.43
CA ARG A 266 -4.12 16.52 10.69
C ARG A 266 -2.98 16.01 11.56
N ASP A 267 -2.86 16.48 12.80
CA ASP A 267 -1.80 16.10 13.75
C ASP A 267 -1.89 14.61 14.12
N ARG A 268 -3.10 14.08 14.23
CA ARG A 268 -3.34 12.68 14.56
C ARG A 268 -2.96 11.71 13.44
N PHE A 269 -3.18 12.10 12.19
CA PHE A 269 -3.01 11.21 11.04
C PHE A 269 -1.74 11.48 10.23
N SER A 270 -1.23 12.72 10.29
CA SER A 270 -0.11 13.16 9.47
C SER A 270 1.18 12.33 9.59
N PRO A 271 1.61 11.80 10.76
CA PRO A 271 2.88 11.09 10.83
C PRO A 271 2.94 9.84 9.96
N LEU A 272 1.85 9.06 9.90
CA LEU A 272 1.78 7.83 9.10
C LEU A 272 1.62 8.16 7.61
N TYR A 273 0.76 9.11 7.29
CA TYR A 273 0.56 9.60 5.93
C TYR A 273 1.86 10.14 5.33
N PHE A 274 2.56 11.02 6.04
CA PHE A 274 3.81 11.60 5.54
C PHE A 274 4.94 10.57 5.45
N LYS A 275 4.95 9.54 6.29
CA LYS A 275 5.91 8.43 6.16
C LYS A 275 5.72 7.69 4.84
N GLN A 276 4.48 7.42 4.47
CA GLN A 276 4.14 6.72 3.24
C GLN A 276 4.41 7.61 2.01
N GLU A 277 4.03 8.88 2.09
CA GLU A 277 4.34 9.84 1.04
C GLU A 277 5.85 10.01 0.83
N ALA A 278 6.64 10.08 1.93
CA ALA A 278 8.09 10.13 1.85
C ALA A 278 8.70 8.89 1.17
N HIS A 279 8.14 7.71 1.41
CA HIS A 279 8.54 6.49 0.74
C HIS A 279 8.28 6.57 -0.78
N ALA A 280 7.08 7.00 -1.18
CA ALA A 280 6.73 7.17 -2.58
C ALA A 280 7.60 8.24 -3.28
N VAL A 281 7.83 9.39 -2.63
CA VAL A 281 8.73 10.44 -3.12
C VAL A 281 10.16 9.91 -3.29
N SER A 282 10.66 9.14 -2.33
CA SER A 282 11.99 8.51 -2.42
C SER A 282 12.09 7.54 -3.59
N ARG A 283 11.01 6.80 -3.88
CA ARG A 283 10.94 5.90 -5.03
C ARG A 283 11.05 6.67 -6.35
N LEU A 284 10.26 7.73 -6.52
CA LEU A 284 10.32 8.59 -7.72
C LEU A 284 11.70 9.23 -7.89
N LEU A 285 12.30 9.72 -6.80
CA LEU A 285 13.65 10.27 -6.81
C LEU A 285 14.69 9.24 -7.26
N GLY A 286 14.59 7.99 -6.78
CA GLY A 286 15.48 6.90 -7.21
C GLY A 286 15.37 6.61 -8.71
N ILE A 287 14.16 6.60 -9.27
CA ILE A 287 13.94 6.42 -10.71
C ILE A 287 14.48 7.63 -11.49
N ALA A 288 14.21 8.85 -11.03
CA ALA A 288 14.73 10.07 -11.66
C ALA A 288 16.26 10.09 -11.69
N GLN A 289 16.92 9.62 -10.61
CA GLN A 289 18.38 9.52 -10.57
C GLN A 289 18.92 8.54 -11.62
N GLN A 290 18.25 7.39 -11.80
CA GLN A 290 18.65 6.42 -12.83
C GLN A 290 18.56 7.01 -14.25
N HIS A 291 17.50 7.79 -14.55
CA HIS A 291 17.38 8.51 -15.82
C HIS A 291 18.45 9.59 -15.96
N PHE A 292 18.70 10.35 -14.90
CA PHE A 292 19.75 11.38 -14.89
C PHE A 292 21.14 10.80 -15.21
N ASP A 293 21.49 9.67 -14.59
CA ASP A 293 22.78 9.00 -14.78
C ASP A 293 22.95 8.51 -16.22
N LYS A 294 21.83 8.17 -16.91
CA LYS A 294 21.78 7.84 -18.34
C LYS A 294 21.73 9.07 -19.25
N LYS A 295 21.73 10.29 -18.71
CA LYS A 295 21.56 11.55 -19.42
C LYS A 295 20.17 11.73 -20.07
N GLU A 296 19.18 10.99 -19.62
CA GLU A 296 17.76 11.06 -20.04
C GLU A 296 17.04 12.14 -19.19
N TYR A 297 17.51 13.40 -19.31
CA TYR A 297 17.11 14.48 -18.40
C TYR A 297 15.63 14.83 -18.47
N ALA A 298 15.00 14.75 -19.66
CA ALA A 298 13.58 14.99 -19.84
C ALA A 298 12.73 13.93 -19.14
N ASP A 299 13.15 12.67 -19.17
CA ASP A 299 12.46 11.59 -18.45
C ASP A 299 12.66 11.71 -16.94
N ALA A 300 13.87 12.04 -16.47
CA ALA A 300 14.12 12.34 -15.07
C ALA A 300 13.18 13.44 -14.54
N LEU A 301 12.95 14.50 -15.31
CA LEU A 301 12.06 15.62 -14.94
C LEU A 301 10.63 15.16 -14.69
N LYS A 302 10.07 14.24 -15.47
CA LYS A 302 8.70 13.72 -15.29
C LYS A 302 8.47 13.18 -13.86
N TYR A 303 9.45 12.45 -13.34
CA TYR A 303 9.41 11.90 -11.98
C TYR A 303 9.62 12.98 -10.91
N LEU A 304 10.52 13.93 -11.17
CA LEU A 304 10.80 15.02 -10.25
C LEU A 304 9.65 16.01 -10.14
N GLU A 305 8.97 16.32 -11.25
CA GLU A 305 7.77 17.15 -11.28
C GLU A 305 6.65 16.53 -10.45
N ALA A 306 6.48 15.20 -10.49
CA ALA A 306 5.52 14.51 -9.65
C ALA A 306 5.83 14.69 -8.15
N THR A 307 7.11 14.73 -7.77
CA THR A 307 7.47 14.97 -6.35
C THR A 307 7.07 16.37 -5.85
N GLN A 308 6.86 17.33 -6.76
CA GLN A 308 6.40 18.68 -6.39
C GLN A 308 4.90 18.72 -6.04
N LEU A 309 4.15 17.69 -6.41
CA LEU A 309 2.74 17.55 -6.05
C LEU A 309 2.55 17.00 -4.63
N ALA A 310 3.58 16.41 -4.03
CA ALA A 310 3.53 15.89 -2.68
C ALA A 310 3.46 17.01 -1.63
N ASP A 311 2.82 16.74 -0.50
CA ASP A 311 2.83 17.66 0.65
C ASP A 311 4.23 17.76 1.27
N ILE A 312 5.01 16.69 1.17
CA ILE A 312 6.41 16.65 1.61
C ILE A 312 7.32 17.24 0.54
N ARG A 313 8.10 18.25 0.91
CA ARG A 313 9.15 18.80 0.07
C ARG A 313 10.46 18.08 0.28
N ALA A 314 10.93 17.37 -0.75
CA ALA A 314 12.19 16.64 -0.72
C ALA A 314 13.31 17.47 -1.36
N ARG A 315 14.20 18.03 -0.53
CA ARG A 315 15.34 18.83 -1.02
C ARG A 315 16.20 18.10 -2.08
N PRO A 316 16.54 16.79 -1.95
CA PRO A 316 17.29 16.09 -2.98
C PRO A 316 16.58 16.06 -4.35
N ALA A 317 15.24 15.98 -4.36
CA ALA A 317 14.47 16.03 -5.60
C ALA A 317 14.56 17.40 -6.28
N GLN A 318 14.47 18.49 -5.50
CA GLN A 318 14.64 19.84 -6.02
C GLN A 318 16.07 20.10 -6.56
N GLU A 319 17.08 19.63 -5.84
CA GLU A 319 18.48 19.75 -6.29
C GLU A 319 18.74 19.00 -7.60
N LEU A 320 18.18 17.79 -7.73
CA LEU A 320 18.28 17.01 -8.96
C LEU A 320 17.50 17.65 -10.10
N MET A 321 16.30 18.21 -9.83
CA MET A 321 15.48 18.94 -10.78
C MET A 321 16.23 20.13 -11.37
N VAL A 322 16.91 20.93 -10.54
CA VAL A 322 17.76 22.06 -11.00
C VAL A 322 18.84 21.57 -11.94
N LYS A 323 19.49 20.43 -11.64
CA LYS A 323 20.54 19.86 -12.52
C LYS A 323 19.95 19.42 -13.87
N CYS A 324 18.79 18.74 -13.86
CA CYS A 324 18.11 18.34 -15.11
C CYS A 324 17.72 19.53 -15.96
N LEU A 325 17.11 20.57 -15.37
CA LEU A 325 16.69 21.78 -16.07
C LEU A 325 17.87 22.51 -16.71
N ARG A 326 19.01 22.62 -16.00
CA ARG A 326 20.24 23.20 -16.55
C ARG A 326 20.80 22.39 -17.72
N ALA A 327 20.77 21.05 -17.62
CA ALA A 327 21.23 20.17 -18.69
C ALA A 327 20.34 20.23 -19.95
N LEU A 328 19.11 20.74 -19.82
CA LEU A 328 18.14 20.96 -20.90
C LEU A 328 18.07 22.43 -21.34
N ASP A 329 19.03 23.28 -20.95
CA ASP A 329 19.07 24.71 -21.22
C ASP A 329 17.83 25.52 -20.75
N ARG A 330 17.08 24.98 -19.76
CA ARG A 330 15.91 25.61 -19.12
C ARG A 330 16.32 26.44 -17.90
N GLN A 331 17.25 27.40 -18.12
CA GLN A 331 17.93 28.14 -17.04
C GLN A 331 16.96 28.94 -16.15
N ALA A 332 15.97 29.63 -16.71
CA ALA A 332 15.01 30.43 -15.96
C ALA A 332 14.18 29.57 -14.99
N GLU A 333 13.82 28.36 -15.40
CA GLU A 333 13.08 27.42 -14.56
C GLU A 333 13.99 26.82 -13.45
N ALA A 334 15.25 26.53 -13.80
CA ALA A 334 16.22 26.07 -12.82
C ALA A 334 16.45 27.11 -11.70
N GLU A 335 16.51 28.39 -12.03
CA GLU A 335 16.66 29.49 -11.06
C GLU A 335 15.42 29.64 -10.18
N ARG A 336 14.20 29.50 -10.75
CA ARG A 336 12.95 29.52 -9.99
C ARG A 336 12.91 28.37 -8.99
N VAL A 337 13.16 27.14 -9.42
CA VAL A 337 13.18 25.95 -8.53
C VAL A 337 14.24 26.08 -7.44
N ALA A 338 15.43 26.59 -7.79
CA ALA A 338 16.51 26.81 -6.81
C ALA A 338 16.11 27.85 -5.74
N LYS A 339 15.46 28.97 -6.17
CA LYS A 339 14.95 29.99 -5.27
C LYS A 339 13.87 29.47 -4.32
N ASP A 340 12.91 28.71 -4.85
CA ASP A 340 11.86 28.09 -4.05
C ASP A 340 12.42 27.08 -3.03
N ALA A 341 13.46 26.34 -3.43
CA ALA A 341 14.17 25.44 -2.52
C ALA A 341 14.85 26.19 -1.36
N ILE A 342 15.48 27.33 -1.64
CA ILE A 342 16.12 28.17 -0.60
C ILE A 342 15.07 28.76 0.35
N LEU A 343 13.95 29.26 -0.17
CA LEU A 343 12.88 29.86 0.62
C LEU A 343 12.15 28.84 1.53
N ALA A 344 12.00 27.60 1.04
CA ALA A 344 11.36 26.54 1.82
C ALA A 344 12.25 26.00 2.98
N TRP A 345 13.59 26.20 2.94
CA TRP A 345 14.52 25.50 3.83
C TRP A 345 15.43 26.33 4.76
N PRO A 346 15.33 27.65 4.90
CA PRO A 346 16.30 28.43 5.67
C PRO A 346 16.32 28.06 7.17
N ARG A 347 15.20 27.59 7.73
CA ARG A 347 15.08 27.25 9.15
C ARG A 347 15.41 25.80 9.50
N LEU A 348 15.18 24.85 8.59
CA LEU A 348 15.41 23.42 8.82
C LEU A 348 16.89 23.03 8.74
N SER A 349 17.71 23.77 7.98
CA SER A 349 19.17 23.50 7.91
C SER A 349 19.84 23.76 9.25
N VAL A 350 19.44 24.81 9.97
CA VAL A 350 19.96 25.14 11.31
C VAL A 350 19.47 24.10 12.33
N MET A 351 18.16 23.79 12.35
CA MET A 351 17.62 22.76 13.24
C MET A 351 18.25 21.38 12.99
N ARG A 352 18.45 20.93 11.73
CA ARG A 352 19.13 19.65 11.44
C ARG A 352 20.60 19.65 11.85
N ARG A 353 21.31 20.78 11.76
CA ARG A 353 22.66 20.88 12.31
C ARG A 353 22.64 20.75 13.84
N CYS A 354 21.68 21.38 14.51
CA CYS A 354 21.47 21.21 15.95
C CYS A 354 21.10 19.78 16.33
N PHE A 355 20.17 19.14 15.60
CA PHE A 355 19.79 17.74 15.86
C PHE A 355 20.92 16.73 15.54
N ARG A 356 21.73 16.95 14.49
CA ARG A 356 22.93 16.14 14.25
C ARG A 356 23.97 16.34 15.36
N PHE A 357 24.16 17.57 15.81
CA PHE A 357 25.06 17.89 16.91
C PHE A 357 24.59 17.25 18.22
N LEU A 358 23.30 17.35 18.54
CA LEU A 358 22.70 16.69 19.71
C LEU A 358 22.74 15.15 19.60
N GLY A 359 22.55 14.59 18.42
CA GLY A 359 22.69 13.14 18.17
C GLY A 359 24.13 12.66 18.31
N MET A 360 25.11 13.43 17.88
CA MET A 360 26.53 13.14 18.09
C MET A 360 26.90 13.20 19.58
N VAL A 361 26.46 14.23 20.28
CA VAL A 361 26.69 14.37 21.73
C VAL A 361 26.03 13.26 22.53
N ALA A 362 24.80 12.82 22.14
CA ALA A 362 24.12 11.69 22.77
C ALA A 362 24.82 10.35 22.51
N ASN A 363 25.42 10.15 21.33
CA ASN A 363 26.20 8.95 21.02
C ASN A 363 27.56 8.92 21.73
N GLU A 364 28.24 10.07 21.85
CA GLU A 364 29.45 10.17 22.65
C GLU A 364 29.21 9.94 24.14
N ALA A 365 28.09 10.47 24.68
CA ALA A 365 27.67 10.21 26.06
C ALA A 365 27.34 8.74 26.32
N LYS A 366 26.68 8.04 25.36
CA LYS A 366 26.48 6.59 25.41
C LYS A 366 27.79 5.80 25.33
N GLY A 367 28.72 6.23 24.50
CA GLY A 367 30.04 5.60 24.40
C GLY A 367 30.84 5.71 25.70
N LEU A 368 30.81 6.88 26.35
CA LEU A 368 31.42 7.13 27.65
C LEU A 368 30.76 6.29 28.78
N LEU A 369 29.45 6.14 28.79
CA LEU A 369 28.73 5.31 29.76
C LEU A 369 29.08 3.82 29.60
N VAL A 370 29.16 3.32 28.38
CA VAL A 370 29.56 1.92 28.09
C VAL A 370 31.03 1.69 28.47
N GLY A 371 31.92 2.69 28.25
CA GLY A 371 33.30 2.62 28.66
C GLY A 371 33.52 2.61 30.17
N LEU A 372 32.67 3.29 30.93
CA LEU A 372 32.72 3.31 32.40
C LEU A 372 32.17 2.02 33.04
N THR A 373 31.16 1.38 32.40
CA THR A 373 30.61 0.11 32.90
C THR A 373 31.49 -1.12 32.59
N SER A 374 32.35 -1.04 31.57
CA SER A 374 33.31 -2.11 31.23
C SER A 374 34.56 -2.15 32.09
N LYS A 375 34.93 -1.02 32.75
CA LYS A 375 36.07 -0.98 33.66
C LYS A 375 35.81 -1.47 35.10
N GLY A 376 34.55 -1.81 35.43
CA GLY A 376 34.11 -2.23 36.77
C GLY A 376 34.07 -3.71 37.03
N LYS A 377 34.30 -4.59 36.05
CA LYS A 377 34.38 -6.03 36.28
C LYS A 377 35.81 -6.48 36.59
N ARG A 378 36.24 -6.35 37.86
CA ARG A 378 37.37 -7.12 38.41
C ARG A 378 36.94 -8.57 38.50
N ASP A 379 37.70 -9.43 37.85
CA ASP A 379 37.57 -10.87 37.93
C ASP A 379 37.85 -11.35 39.38
N PRO A 380 36.89 -11.97 40.09
CA PRO A 380 37.08 -12.41 41.47
C PRO A 380 37.93 -13.69 41.62
N ASN A 381 38.48 -14.25 40.55
CA ASN A 381 39.17 -15.55 40.58
C ASN A 381 40.70 -15.48 40.37
N LYS A 382 41.39 -14.33 40.50
CA LYS A 382 42.84 -14.34 40.59
C LYS A 382 43.28 -14.67 42.02
N LYS A 383 43.45 -15.97 42.31
CA LYS A 383 44.20 -16.46 43.45
C LYS A 383 45.67 -16.09 43.23
N LEU A 384 46.21 -15.43 44.25
CA LEU A 384 47.64 -15.28 44.48
C LEU A 384 48.32 -16.64 44.62
N GLY A 385 49.30 -16.89 43.77
CA GLY A 385 50.33 -17.88 43.90
C GLY A 385 51.61 -17.19 43.64
#